data_c1b4d742f6a1ea5ca94d9b0231ad8b32
#
_entry.id   c1b4d742f6a1ea5ca94d9b0231ad8b32
#
_cell.length_a   1.000
_cell.length_b   1.000
_cell.length_c   1.000
_cell.angle_alpha   90.00
_cell.angle_beta   90.00
_cell.angle_gamma   90.00
#
_symmetry.space_group_name_H-M   'P 1'
#
loop_
_entity.id
_entity.type
_entity.pdbx_description
1 polymer ?
#
loop_
_entity_poly.entity_id
_entity_poly.type
_entity_poly.pdbx_seq_one_letter_code
_entity_poly.pdbx_strand_id
1 'polypeptide(L)'
;MSEEVNEKTLLAREELAGHYKSIINLLGEDVDREGLLKTPERVAKAMQFLTKGYHEDPAAVLRGAMFKEEDYKQMVIVKDIDFFSLCEHHMLPFFGKAHVAYIPKKYITGLSKIPRVVDIFARRLQIQERLTMQIKDCIQETLDPLGVMVVIEAQHMCMQMRGVEKQNSLTTTSDFTGDRKSTRLNSSHANVSR
;
A
#
# COMPACT_ATOMS: atom_id res chain seq x y z
N MET A 1 3.03 -22.69 6.50
CA MET A 1 1.60 -22.36 6.27
C MET A 1 0.89 -23.71 6.38
N SER A 2 -0.05 -23.85 7.29
CA SER A 2 -0.71 -25.15 7.53
C SER A 2 -1.56 -25.56 6.32
N GLU A 3 -1.77 -26.86 6.12
CA GLU A 3 -2.61 -27.42 5.05
C GLU A 3 -4.03 -26.82 5.09
N GLU A 4 -4.57 -26.58 6.27
CA GLU A 4 -5.89 -25.97 6.51
C GLU A 4 -6.01 -24.54 5.95
N VAL A 5 -4.95 -23.71 6.05
CA VAL A 5 -4.92 -22.34 5.45
C VAL A 5 -4.90 -22.43 3.94
N ASN A 6 -4.23 -23.44 3.37
CA ASN A 6 -4.16 -23.66 1.93
C ASN A 6 -5.53 -24.08 1.37
N GLU A 7 -6.23 -24.99 2.04
CA GLU A 7 -7.56 -25.48 1.64
C GLU A 7 -8.60 -24.34 1.68
N LYS A 8 -8.66 -23.55 2.75
CA LYS A 8 -9.55 -22.38 2.86
C LYS A 8 -9.29 -21.36 1.75
N THR A 9 -8.03 -21.15 1.40
CA THR A 9 -7.64 -20.22 0.32
C THR A 9 -8.07 -20.74 -1.05
N LEU A 10 -8.01 -22.05 -1.28
CA LEU A 10 -8.46 -22.68 -2.52
C LEU A 10 -9.98 -22.61 -2.67
N LEU A 11 -10.73 -22.96 -1.62
CA LEU A 11 -12.20 -22.86 -1.62
C LEU A 11 -12.67 -21.43 -1.92
N ALA A 12 -12.07 -20.43 -1.25
CA ALA A 12 -12.40 -19.04 -1.51
C ALA A 12 -12.06 -18.61 -2.97
N ARG A 13 -11.03 -19.20 -3.58
CA ARG A 13 -10.68 -18.94 -4.99
C ARG A 13 -11.71 -19.50 -5.94
N GLU A 14 -12.19 -20.72 -5.70
CA GLU A 14 -13.22 -21.37 -6.53
C GLU A 14 -14.53 -20.60 -6.47
N GLU A 15 -14.93 -20.17 -5.27
CA GLU A 15 -16.12 -19.33 -5.06
C GLU A 15 -15.99 -17.98 -5.80
N LEU A 16 -14.87 -17.29 -5.64
CA LEU A 16 -14.57 -16.06 -6.39
C LEU A 16 -14.63 -16.27 -7.90
N ALA A 17 -14.07 -17.36 -8.40
CA ALA A 17 -14.11 -17.67 -9.84
C ALA A 17 -15.55 -17.87 -10.32
N GLY A 18 -16.41 -18.53 -9.53
CA GLY A 18 -17.84 -18.67 -9.83
C GLY A 18 -18.55 -17.31 -9.94
N HIS A 19 -18.27 -16.39 -9.02
CA HIS A 19 -18.82 -15.04 -9.07
C HIS A 19 -18.32 -14.26 -10.30
N TYR A 20 -17.03 -14.36 -10.65
CA TYR A 20 -16.49 -13.72 -11.86
C TYR A 20 -17.07 -14.30 -13.14
N LYS A 21 -17.34 -15.62 -13.20
CA LYS A 21 -18.06 -16.23 -14.33
C LYS A 21 -19.44 -15.58 -14.51
N SER A 22 -20.17 -15.39 -13.42
CA SER A 22 -21.48 -14.74 -13.43
C SER A 22 -21.39 -13.27 -13.87
N ILE A 23 -20.40 -12.53 -13.36
CA ILE A 23 -20.17 -11.13 -13.75
C ILE A 23 -19.90 -11.01 -15.26
N ILE A 24 -19.04 -11.86 -15.81
CA ILE A 24 -18.72 -11.83 -17.26
C ILE A 24 -19.99 -12.03 -18.11
N ASN A 25 -20.83 -12.99 -17.74
CA ASN A 25 -22.11 -13.23 -18.41
C ASN A 25 -23.06 -12.01 -18.31
N LEU A 26 -23.13 -11.38 -17.12
CA LEU A 26 -23.97 -10.20 -16.90
C LEU A 26 -23.49 -8.96 -17.66
N LEU A 27 -22.20 -8.90 -17.99
CA LEU A 27 -21.62 -7.87 -18.87
C LEU A 27 -21.98 -8.09 -20.35
N GLY A 28 -22.62 -9.21 -20.69
CA GLY A 28 -23.02 -9.54 -22.07
C GLY A 28 -21.95 -10.30 -22.85
N GLU A 29 -20.91 -10.83 -22.19
CA GLU A 29 -19.86 -11.61 -22.84
C GLU A 29 -20.15 -13.12 -22.77
N ASP A 30 -19.73 -13.84 -23.81
CA ASP A 30 -19.72 -15.30 -23.83
C ASP A 30 -18.50 -15.82 -23.04
N VAL A 31 -18.74 -16.28 -21.82
CA VAL A 31 -17.70 -16.78 -20.92
C VAL A 31 -17.06 -18.08 -21.42
N ASP A 32 -17.74 -18.81 -22.30
CA ASP A 32 -17.26 -20.09 -22.84
C ASP A 32 -16.43 -19.92 -24.11
N ARG A 33 -16.30 -18.69 -24.66
CA ARG A 33 -15.36 -18.42 -25.76
C ARG A 33 -13.91 -18.61 -25.31
N GLU A 34 -13.06 -19.09 -26.19
CA GLU A 34 -11.66 -19.52 -25.94
C GLU A 34 -10.87 -18.51 -25.09
N GLY A 35 -10.97 -17.22 -25.37
CA GLY A 35 -10.22 -16.16 -24.66
C GLY A 35 -10.69 -15.96 -23.21
N LEU A 36 -11.91 -16.37 -22.85
CA LEU A 36 -12.50 -16.16 -21.51
C LEU A 36 -12.58 -17.43 -20.65
N LEU A 37 -12.37 -18.63 -21.21
CA LEU A 37 -12.48 -19.90 -20.48
C LEU A 37 -11.72 -19.91 -19.14
N LYS A 38 -10.51 -19.33 -19.10
CA LYS A 38 -9.66 -19.27 -17.90
C LYS A 38 -9.73 -17.93 -17.16
N THR A 39 -10.53 -16.97 -17.63
CA THR A 39 -10.59 -15.62 -17.05
C THR A 39 -11.14 -15.62 -15.63
N PRO A 40 -12.21 -16.35 -15.29
CA PRO A 40 -12.74 -16.37 -13.92
C PRO A 40 -11.67 -16.78 -12.89
N GLU A 41 -10.95 -17.87 -13.16
CA GLU A 41 -9.89 -18.36 -12.28
C GLU A 41 -8.70 -17.37 -12.19
N ARG A 42 -8.28 -16.80 -13.32
CA ARG A 42 -7.20 -15.81 -13.37
C ARG A 42 -7.53 -14.56 -12.57
N VAL A 43 -8.75 -14.05 -12.69
CA VAL A 43 -9.18 -12.88 -11.94
C VAL A 43 -9.28 -13.19 -10.45
N ALA A 44 -9.84 -14.34 -10.07
CA ALA A 44 -9.90 -14.77 -8.66
C ALA A 44 -8.50 -14.83 -8.04
N LYS A 45 -7.53 -15.43 -8.72
CA LYS A 45 -6.13 -15.49 -8.29
C LYS A 45 -5.49 -14.10 -8.19
N ALA A 46 -5.75 -13.22 -9.17
CA ALA A 46 -5.24 -11.86 -9.17
C ALA A 46 -5.80 -11.07 -7.98
N MET A 47 -7.10 -11.18 -7.69
CA MET A 47 -7.72 -10.50 -6.56
C MET A 47 -7.18 -10.98 -5.22
N GLN A 48 -6.97 -12.28 -5.04
CA GLN A 48 -6.32 -12.80 -3.83
C GLN A 48 -4.91 -12.23 -3.63
N PHE A 49 -4.14 -12.09 -4.72
CA PHE A 49 -2.82 -11.49 -4.67
C PHE A 49 -2.88 -9.98 -4.35
N LEU A 50 -3.79 -9.26 -5.00
CA LEU A 50 -3.95 -7.81 -4.83
C LEU A 50 -4.51 -7.43 -3.44
N THR A 51 -5.10 -8.39 -2.73
CA THR A 51 -5.66 -8.19 -1.38
C THR A 51 -4.96 -9.01 -0.28
N LYS A 52 -3.81 -9.61 -0.58
CA LYS A 52 -3.07 -10.46 0.36
C LYS A 52 -2.68 -9.77 1.67
N GLY A 53 -2.56 -8.45 1.66
CA GLY A 53 -2.20 -7.65 2.82
C GLY A 53 -3.20 -7.73 3.99
N TYR A 54 -4.42 -8.24 3.76
CA TYR A 54 -5.36 -8.54 4.85
C TYR A 54 -4.91 -9.72 5.73
N HIS A 55 -4.01 -10.56 5.22
CA HIS A 55 -3.52 -11.77 5.90
C HIS A 55 -2.08 -11.63 6.40
N GLU A 56 -1.50 -10.42 6.33
CA GLU A 56 -0.13 -10.15 6.72
C GLU A 56 -0.08 -9.15 7.90
N ASP A 57 0.86 -9.36 8.85
CA ASP A 57 1.10 -8.45 9.97
C ASP A 57 2.27 -7.51 9.66
N PRO A 58 2.00 -6.22 9.36
CA PRO A 58 3.06 -5.26 9.05
C PRO A 58 3.98 -4.96 10.25
N ALA A 59 3.44 -4.98 11.48
CA ALA A 59 4.25 -4.76 12.67
C ALA A 59 5.22 -5.93 12.93
N ALA A 60 4.79 -7.17 12.66
CA ALA A 60 5.69 -8.34 12.75
C ALA A 60 6.84 -8.25 11.73
N VAL A 61 6.59 -7.70 10.54
CA VAL A 61 7.64 -7.46 9.54
C VAL A 61 8.70 -6.48 10.05
N LEU A 62 8.30 -5.39 10.72
CA LEU A 62 9.23 -4.43 11.32
C LEU A 62 10.01 -5.08 12.47
N ARG A 63 9.29 -5.72 13.42
CA ARG A 63 9.90 -6.38 14.58
C ARG A 63 10.91 -7.46 14.19
N GLY A 64 10.66 -8.19 13.11
CA GLY A 64 11.52 -9.26 12.63
C GLY A 64 12.92 -8.81 12.15
N ALA A 65 13.16 -7.49 12.00
CA ALA A 65 14.48 -6.93 11.68
C ALA A 65 14.71 -5.60 12.41
N MET A 66 14.17 -5.48 13.59
CA MET A 66 14.38 -4.35 14.49
C MET A 66 15.60 -4.60 15.35
N PHE A 67 16.48 -3.63 15.44
CA PHE A 67 17.67 -3.71 16.29
C PHE A 67 17.94 -2.37 16.97
N LYS A 68 18.63 -2.46 18.09
CA LYS A 68 18.94 -1.31 18.94
C LYS A 68 20.09 -0.52 18.31
N GLU A 69 19.89 0.80 18.15
CA GLU A 69 20.90 1.73 17.65
C GLU A 69 20.70 3.08 18.36
N GLU A 70 21.50 3.33 19.38
CA GLU A 70 21.34 4.51 20.26
C GLU A 70 22.14 5.73 19.78
N ASP A 71 23.16 5.52 18.95
CA ASP A 71 24.05 6.57 18.51
C ASP A 71 23.54 7.31 17.27
N TYR A 72 22.75 6.64 16.44
CA TYR A 72 22.21 7.23 15.23
C TYR A 72 20.89 7.99 15.51
N LYS A 73 20.96 9.31 15.48
CA LYS A 73 19.82 10.23 15.74
C LYS A 73 19.39 11.05 14.52
N GLN A 74 19.92 10.72 13.35
CA GLN A 74 19.56 11.42 12.13
C GLN A 74 18.33 10.79 11.48
N MET A 75 17.67 11.57 10.64
CA MET A 75 16.51 11.09 9.89
C MET A 75 16.92 9.99 8.90
N VAL A 76 16.20 8.88 8.94
CA VAL A 76 16.25 7.83 7.91
C VAL A 76 15.14 8.11 6.92
N ILE A 77 15.46 8.15 5.62
CA ILE A 77 14.49 8.38 4.55
C ILE A 77 14.58 7.25 3.54
N VAL A 78 13.46 6.58 3.29
CA VAL A 78 13.29 5.60 2.21
C VAL A 78 12.33 6.19 1.19
N LYS A 79 12.85 6.50 0.01
CA LYS A 79 12.11 7.22 -1.05
C LYS A 79 11.78 6.32 -2.23
N ASP A 80 10.84 6.80 -3.03
CA ASP A 80 10.48 6.22 -4.33
C ASP A 80 10.04 4.75 -4.25
N ILE A 81 9.34 4.40 -3.16
CA ILE A 81 8.79 3.06 -2.97
C ILE A 81 7.58 2.90 -3.89
N ASP A 82 7.71 2.07 -4.91
CA ASP A 82 6.58 1.72 -5.79
C ASP A 82 5.49 0.99 -5.01
N PHE A 83 4.24 1.37 -5.24
CA PHE A 83 3.10 0.65 -4.71
C PHE A 83 1.95 0.56 -5.70
N PHE A 84 1.13 -0.49 -5.56
CA PHE A 84 -0.10 -0.72 -6.28
C PHE A 84 -1.19 -1.09 -5.30
N SER A 85 -2.34 -0.42 -5.40
CA SER A 85 -3.49 -0.64 -4.53
C SER A 85 -4.79 -0.65 -5.31
N LEU A 86 -5.88 -1.05 -4.67
CA LEU A 86 -7.23 -1.00 -5.21
C LEU A 86 -8.06 0.02 -4.44
N CYS A 87 -8.66 0.96 -5.17
CA CYS A 87 -9.61 1.91 -4.60
C CYS A 87 -10.84 1.17 -4.04
N GLU A 88 -11.16 1.37 -2.76
CA GLU A 88 -12.28 0.68 -2.12
C GLU A 88 -13.65 1.02 -2.73
N HIS A 89 -13.79 2.21 -3.34
CA HIS A 89 -15.06 2.65 -3.92
C HIS A 89 -15.38 1.99 -5.27
N HIS A 90 -14.36 1.60 -6.04
CA HIS A 90 -14.54 1.14 -7.42
C HIS A 90 -13.80 -0.16 -7.74
N MET A 91 -12.94 -0.66 -6.83
CA MET A 91 -12.01 -1.78 -7.06
C MET A 91 -11.10 -1.56 -8.29
N LEU A 92 -10.92 -0.29 -8.70
CA LEU A 92 -9.98 0.09 -9.76
C LEU A 92 -8.62 0.44 -9.15
N PRO A 93 -7.53 0.21 -9.89
CA PRO A 93 -6.19 0.49 -9.38
C PRO A 93 -5.94 1.97 -9.10
N PHE A 94 -5.18 2.23 -8.05
CA PHE A 94 -4.38 3.43 -7.92
C PHE A 94 -2.94 3.03 -7.55
N PHE A 95 -1.98 3.76 -8.04
CA PHE A 95 -0.58 3.39 -7.92
C PHE A 95 0.31 4.62 -7.97
N GLY A 96 1.53 4.48 -7.46
CA GLY A 96 2.45 5.60 -7.40
C GLY A 96 3.67 5.32 -6.55
N LYS A 97 4.11 6.35 -5.82
CA LYS A 97 5.30 6.33 -4.97
C LYS A 97 4.95 6.67 -3.54
N ALA A 98 5.53 5.92 -2.61
CA ALA A 98 5.51 6.26 -1.20
C ALA A 98 6.92 6.68 -0.74
N HIS A 99 6.98 7.68 0.12
CA HIS A 99 8.19 8.19 0.74
C HIS A 99 7.99 8.14 2.24
N VAL A 100 8.88 7.46 2.93
CA VAL A 100 8.79 7.24 4.37
C VAL A 100 10.04 7.78 5.03
N ALA A 101 9.87 8.63 6.03
CA ALA A 101 10.95 9.15 6.84
C ALA A 101 10.65 8.92 8.32
N TYR A 102 11.67 8.59 9.11
CA TYR A 102 11.55 8.54 10.57
C TYR A 102 12.87 8.95 11.25
N ILE A 103 12.77 9.48 12.46
CA ILE A 103 13.91 9.84 13.31
C ILE A 103 14.01 8.80 14.42
N PRO A 104 15.01 7.92 14.42
CA PRO A 104 15.15 6.89 15.43
C PRO A 104 15.30 7.48 16.84
N LYS A 105 14.71 6.84 17.85
CA LYS A 105 14.92 7.14 19.27
C LYS A 105 15.83 6.09 19.90
N LYS A 106 15.55 4.83 19.64
CA LYS A 106 16.26 3.68 20.21
C LYS A 106 16.41 2.53 19.23
N TYR A 107 15.45 2.40 18.33
CA TYR A 107 15.39 1.28 17.40
C TYR A 107 15.40 1.75 15.96
N ILE A 108 16.12 1.01 15.13
CA ILE A 108 16.03 1.09 13.67
C ILE A 108 15.56 -0.26 13.13
N THR A 109 15.11 -0.26 11.88
CA THR A 109 14.72 -1.50 11.19
C THR A 109 15.48 -1.64 9.89
N GLY A 110 15.61 -2.87 9.41
CA GLY A 110 16.21 -3.11 8.09
C GLY A 110 15.46 -2.35 7.00
N LEU A 111 16.19 -1.61 6.16
CA LEU A 111 15.61 -0.71 5.15
C LEU A 111 14.58 -1.39 4.25
N SER A 112 14.78 -2.68 3.93
CA SER A 112 13.85 -3.48 3.13
C SER A 112 12.49 -3.75 3.82
N LYS A 113 12.37 -3.49 5.12
CA LYS A 113 11.11 -3.71 5.86
C LYS A 113 10.12 -2.59 5.62
N ILE A 114 10.60 -1.37 5.39
CA ILE A 114 9.73 -0.23 5.10
C ILE A 114 8.91 -0.44 3.81
N PRO A 115 9.52 -0.79 2.65
CA PRO A 115 8.73 -1.13 1.46
C PRO A 115 7.75 -2.28 1.67
N ARG A 116 8.09 -3.29 2.47
CA ARG A 116 7.17 -4.39 2.78
C ARG A 116 5.96 -3.94 3.58
N VAL A 117 6.13 -3.03 4.53
CA VAL A 117 5.01 -2.42 5.27
C VAL A 117 4.11 -1.64 4.32
N VAL A 118 4.69 -0.84 3.42
CA VAL A 118 3.93 -0.13 2.38
C VAL A 118 3.12 -1.13 1.54
N ASP A 119 3.74 -2.20 1.06
CA ASP A 119 3.06 -3.24 0.27
C ASP A 119 1.92 -3.91 1.02
N ILE A 120 2.11 -4.27 2.29
CA ILE A 120 1.08 -4.93 3.10
C ILE A 120 -0.17 -4.05 3.24
N PHE A 121 0.00 -2.76 3.48
CA PHE A 121 -1.14 -1.85 3.54
C PHE A 121 -1.72 -1.52 2.17
N ALA A 122 -0.89 -1.42 1.12
CA ALA A 122 -1.34 -1.16 -0.24
C ALA A 122 -2.13 -2.35 -0.84
N ARG A 123 -1.77 -3.59 -0.49
CA ARG A 123 -2.48 -4.81 -0.95
C ARG A 123 -3.77 -5.08 -0.18
N ARG A 124 -4.63 -4.06 -0.12
CA ARG A 124 -5.97 -4.07 0.50
C ARG A 124 -6.90 -3.19 -0.35
N LEU A 125 -8.19 -3.20 -0.06
CA LEU A 125 -9.10 -2.16 -0.56
C LEU A 125 -8.85 -0.89 0.24
N GLN A 126 -8.42 0.19 -0.42
CA GLN A 126 -7.88 1.39 0.24
C GLN A 126 -8.47 2.70 -0.29
N ILE A 127 -8.33 3.71 0.53
CA ILE A 127 -8.25 5.11 0.12
C ILE A 127 -6.85 5.63 0.44
N GLN A 128 -6.35 6.55 -0.35
CA GLN A 128 -4.95 7.03 -0.26
C GLN A 128 -4.63 7.64 1.11
N GLU A 129 -5.56 8.36 1.70
CA GLU A 129 -5.45 9.00 3.01
C GLU A 129 -5.28 7.96 4.13
N ARG A 130 -6.10 6.90 4.10
CA ARG A 130 -6.00 5.80 5.07
C ARG A 130 -4.70 5.01 4.91
N LEU A 131 -4.28 4.75 3.67
CA LEU A 131 -2.99 4.11 3.38
C LEU A 131 -1.84 4.89 4.00
N THR A 132 -1.82 6.23 3.80
CA THR A 132 -0.80 7.13 4.36
C THR A 132 -0.77 7.07 5.88
N MET A 133 -1.94 7.17 6.51
CA MET A 133 -2.08 7.13 7.96
C MET A 133 -1.65 5.78 8.55
N GLN A 134 -2.11 4.67 7.98
CA GLN A 134 -1.80 3.33 8.49
C GLN A 134 -0.31 2.99 8.42
N ILE A 135 0.39 3.40 7.37
CA ILE A 135 1.85 3.22 7.26
C ILE A 135 2.55 4.02 8.37
N LYS A 136 2.19 5.29 8.56
CA LYS A 136 2.75 6.15 9.60
C LYS A 136 2.50 5.57 10.99
N ASP A 137 1.27 5.19 11.32
CA ASP A 137 0.90 4.66 12.63
C ASP A 137 1.63 3.36 12.93
N CYS A 138 1.71 2.43 11.99
CA CYS A 138 2.43 1.18 12.16
C CYS A 138 3.91 1.39 12.50
N ILE A 139 4.56 2.33 11.82
CA ILE A 139 5.97 2.65 12.08
C ILE A 139 6.12 3.33 13.43
N GLN A 140 5.24 4.28 13.75
CA GLN A 140 5.25 5.00 15.02
C GLN A 140 5.04 4.05 16.21
N GLU A 141 4.07 3.18 16.15
CA GLU A 141 3.73 2.25 17.23
C GLU A 141 4.76 1.14 17.41
N THR A 142 5.40 0.70 16.30
CA THR A 142 6.33 -0.44 16.36
C THR A 142 7.75 -0.05 16.73
N LEU A 143 8.27 1.07 16.18
CA LEU A 143 9.65 1.49 16.37
C LEU A 143 9.81 2.55 17.48
N ASP A 144 8.72 3.18 17.93
CA ASP A 144 8.72 4.31 18.89
C ASP A 144 9.75 5.41 18.51
N PRO A 145 9.77 5.89 17.25
CA PRO A 145 10.70 6.93 16.84
C PRO A 145 10.29 8.30 17.40
N LEU A 146 11.19 9.28 17.33
CA LEU A 146 10.91 10.67 17.71
C LEU A 146 9.89 11.35 16.78
N GLY A 147 9.77 10.84 15.55
CA GLY A 147 8.80 11.29 14.57
C GLY A 147 8.85 10.40 13.33
N VAL A 148 7.71 10.35 12.65
CA VAL A 148 7.52 9.66 11.37
C VAL A 148 6.85 10.64 10.40
N MET A 149 7.21 10.57 9.14
CA MET A 149 6.52 11.25 8.04
C MET A 149 6.33 10.26 6.89
N VAL A 150 5.12 10.23 6.36
CA VAL A 150 4.79 9.46 5.15
C VAL A 150 4.17 10.40 4.14
N VAL A 151 4.66 10.35 2.91
CA VAL A 151 4.11 11.07 1.76
C VAL A 151 3.81 10.05 0.67
N ILE A 152 2.63 10.12 0.09
CA ILE A 152 2.20 9.26 -1.02
C ILE A 152 1.75 10.12 -2.18
N GLU A 153 2.28 9.83 -3.36
CA GLU A 153 1.90 10.44 -4.63
C GLU A 153 1.35 9.34 -5.54
N ALA A 154 0.11 9.49 -6.00
CA ALA A 154 -0.56 8.46 -6.77
C ALA A 154 -1.46 8.96 -7.89
N GLN A 155 -1.54 8.14 -8.93
CA GLN A 155 -2.53 8.23 -10.00
C GLN A 155 -3.68 7.26 -9.72
N HIS A 156 -4.91 7.70 -9.98
CA HIS A 156 -6.13 6.95 -9.71
C HIS A 156 -6.86 6.60 -11.01
N MET A 157 -6.92 5.32 -11.37
CA MET A 157 -7.63 4.87 -12.56
C MET A 157 -9.13 5.19 -12.49
N CYS A 158 -9.71 5.22 -11.30
CA CYS A 158 -11.11 5.62 -11.12
C CYS A 158 -11.39 7.08 -11.51
N MET A 159 -10.37 7.95 -11.54
CA MET A 159 -10.47 9.34 -12.00
C MET A 159 -10.00 9.53 -13.44
N GLN A 160 -9.08 8.69 -13.91
CA GLN A 160 -8.48 8.85 -15.24
C GLN A 160 -9.31 8.21 -16.36
N MET A 161 -9.73 6.95 -16.17
CA MET A 161 -10.41 6.17 -17.22
C MET A 161 -11.94 6.36 -17.25
N ARG A 162 -12.50 6.96 -16.23
CA ARG A 162 -13.93 7.26 -16.08
C ARG A 162 -14.16 8.40 -15.07
N GLY A 163 -15.41 8.82 -14.93
CA GLY A 163 -15.79 9.88 -13.99
C GLY A 163 -15.34 11.25 -14.50
N VAL A 164 -14.37 11.86 -13.84
CA VAL A 164 -13.88 13.20 -14.21
C VAL A 164 -12.89 13.20 -15.37
N GLU A 165 -12.39 12.05 -15.78
CA GLU A 165 -11.52 11.84 -16.96
C GLU A 165 -10.28 12.77 -16.99
N LYS A 166 -9.67 13.03 -15.82
CA LYS A 166 -8.47 13.87 -15.67
C LYS A 166 -7.19 13.02 -15.68
N GLN A 167 -6.64 12.80 -16.88
CA GLN A 167 -5.54 11.87 -17.11
C GLN A 167 -4.22 12.29 -16.44
N ASN A 168 -3.96 13.57 -16.27
CA ASN A 168 -2.71 14.10 -15.69
C ASN A 168 -2.83 14.42 -14.19
N SER A 169 -3.92 13.99 -13.54
CA SER A 169 -4.13 14.27 -12.12
C SER A 169 -3.25 13.36 -11.28
N LEU A 170 -2.44 13.97 -10.41
CA LEU A 170 -1.64 13.33 -9.38
C LEU A 170 -2.15 13.79 -8.01
N THR A 171 -2.48 12.84 -7.16
CA THR A 171 -2.93 13.14 -5.79
C THR A 171 -1.77 12.92 -4.83
N THR A 172 -1.49 13.91 -3.98
CA THR A 172 -0.49 13.79 -2.92
C THR A 172 -1.17 13.82 -1.56
N THR A 173 -0.88 12.85 -0.72
CA THR A 173 -1.29 12.81 0.69
C THR A 173 -0.07 12.73 1.58
N SER A 174 -0.13 13.36 2.75
CA SER A 174 0.95 13.28 3.75
C SER A 174 0.39 13.21 5.15
N ASP A 175 1.08 12.46 6.00
CA ASP A 175 0.79 12.42 7.44
C ASP A 175 2.10 12.29 8.22
N PHE A 176 2.14 12.81 9.44
CA PHE A 176 3.34 12.83 10.26
C PHE A 176 3.02 12.83 11.75
N THR A 177 4.01 12.36 12.53
CA THR A 177 4.04 12.44 14.00
C THR A 177 5.29 13.16 14.46
N GLY A 178 5.33 13.55 15.73
CA GLY A 178 6.46 14.27 16.35
C GLY A 178 6.20 15.77 16.51
N ASP A 179 7.13 16.47 17.20
CA ASP A 179 6.97 17.89 17.47
C ASP A 179 7.11 18.71 16.19
N ARG A 180 6.10 19.54 15.89
CA ARG A 180 6.09 20.49 14.76
C ARG A 180 7.32 21.40 14.69
N LYS A 181 8.03 21.58 15.79
CA LYS A 181 9.25 22.42 15.82
C LYS A 181 10.44 21.73 15.15
N SER A 182 10.54 20.40 15.17
CA SER A 182 11.64 19.67 14.52
C SER A 182 11.45 19.52 13.01
N THR A 183 10.21 19.60 12.49
CA THR A 183 9.89 19.52 11.06
C THR A 183 10.05 20.86 10.32
N ARG A 184 10.14 21.99 11.02
CA ARG A 184 10.34 23.33 10.39
C ARG A 184 11.74 23.56 9.82
N LEU A 185 12.72 22.71 10.07
CA LEU A 185 14.09 22.91 9.62
C LEU A 185 14.33 22.65 8.12
N ASN A 186 13.37 22.10 7.38
CA ASN A 186 13.54 21.81 5.95
C ASN A 186 12.74 22.68 4.97
N SER A 187 11.91 23.62 5.44
CA SER A 187 11.18 24.52 4.53
C SER A 187 11.98 25.77 4.12
N SER A 188 13.15 26.02 4.71
CA SER A 188 13.95 27.20 4.40
C SER A 188 14.91 27.06 3.22
N HIS A 189 15.04 25.88 2.61
CA HIS A 189 15.89 25.64 1.44
C HIS A 189 15.17 25.52 0.09
N ALA A 190 13.86 25.78 0.05
CA ALA A 190 13.08 25.78 -1.20
C ALA A 190 12.99 27.18 -1.87
N ASN A 191 13.78 28.16 -1.44
CA ASN A 191 13.97 29.41 -2.16
C ASN A 191 15.26 29.33 -2.98
N VAL A 192 15.21 28.67 -4.12
CA VAL A 192 16.21 28.89 -5.20
C VAL A 192 15.54 29.68 -6.30
N SER A 193 15.87 30.98 -6.26
CA SER A 193 16.02 31.97 -7.36
C SER A 193 15.31 31.69 -8.69
N ARG A 194 14.63 32.70 -9.07
CA ARG A 194 14.19 33.08 -10.41
C ARG A 194 15.26 32.87 -11.50
#